data_73d2d4e9704eedcb50a1ff9651c3060b
#
_entry.id   73d2d4e9704eedcb50a1ff9651c3060b
#
_cell.length_a   1.000
_cell.length_b   1.000
_cell.length_c   1.000
_cell.angle_alpha   90.00
_cell.angle_beta   90.00
_cell.angle_gamma   90.00
#
_symmetry.space_group_name_H-M   'P 1'
#
loop_
_entity.id
_entity.type
_entity.pdbx_description
1 polymer ?
#
loop_
_entity_poly.entity_id
_entity_poly.type
_entity_poly.pdbx_seq_one_letter_code
_entity_poly.pdbx_strand_id
1 'polypeptide(L)'
;QEDAEFAQTLYDIFLELPKPLQFGKENFKESIKNPETIINTLRLNNNKGEIVGFAKGGPLETYQLREEIRDENYGLKNTIFLEPLALKMGYWGLRGGSEMRHMFIMQAHSMKYKFMTSFALRDVIRARIDKEEAEFVQVFDPERWDYYRVRL
;
A
#
# COMPACT_ATOMS: atom_id res chain seq x y z
N GLN A 1 11.90 -19.29 -11.85
CA GLN A 1 12.40 -18.17 -12.65
C GLN A 1 11.36 -17.10 -12.87
N GLU A 2 10.12 -17.49 -13.21
CA GLU A 2 9.04 -16.51 -13.38
C GLU A 2 8.78 -15.74 -12.09
N ASP A 3 8.83 -16.41 -10.95
CA ASP A 3 8.62 -15.76 -9.66
C ASP A 3 9.75 -14.77 -9.36
N ALA A 4 10.99 -15.10 -9.74
CA ALA A 4 12.11 -14.21 -9.52
C ALA A 4 12.02 -12.98 -10.41
N GLU A 5 11.59 -13.13 -11.66
CA GLU A 5 11.40 -12.01 -12.57
C GLU A 5 10.26 -11.10 -12.11
N PHE A 6 9.17 -11.71 -11.64
CA PHE A 6 8.03 -10.96 -11.10
C PHE A 6 8.47 -10.11 -9.90
N ALA A 7 9.17 -10.74 -8.95
CA ALA A 7 9.64 -10.05 -7.76
C ALA A 7 10.61 -8.91 -8.11
N GLN A 8 11.50 -9.13 -9.07
CA GLN A 8 12.43 -8.10 -9.50
C GLN A 8 11.71 -6.93 -10.18
N THR A 9 10.70 -7.23 -10.99
CA THR A 9 9.91 -6.19 -11.65
C THR A 9 9.22 -5.29 -10.62
N LEU A 10 8.60 -5.88 -9.60
CA LEU A 10 7.96 -5.11 -8.55
C LEU A 10 8.98 -4.32 -7.73
N TYR A 11 10.13 -4.92 -7.45
CA TYR A 11 11.17 -4.25 -6.69
C TYR A 11 11.70 -3.02 -7.42
N ASP A 12 11.89 -3.12 -8.73
CA ASP A 12 12.35 -1.99 -9.54
C ASP A 12 11.35 -0.82 -9.50
N ILE A 13 10.06 -1.12 -9.54
CA ILE A 13 9.03 -0.09 -9.41
C ILE A 13 9.02 0.49 -8.00
N PHE A 14 9.17 -0.37 -6.99
CA PHE A 14 9.24 0.03 -5.60
C PHE A 14 10.35 1.05 -5.35
N LEU A 15 11.51 0.86 -5.99
CA LEU A 15 12.64 1.77 -5.82
C LEU A 15 12.42 3.16 -6.40
N GLU A 16 11.37 3.35 -7.21
CA GLU A 16 11.00 4.68 -7.71
C GLU A 16 10.23 5.50 -6.67
N LEU A 17 9.80 4.88 -5.58
CA LEU A 17 9.14 5.61 -4.50
C LEU A 17 10.14 6.49 -3.74
N PRO A 18 9.69 7.62 -3.16
CA PRO A 18 10.52 8.38 -2.23
C PRO A 18 11.02 7.50 -1.09
N LYS A 19 12.25 7.69 -0.67
CA LYS A 19 12.85 6.85 0.36
C LYS A 19 12.02 6.68 1.63
N PRO A 20 11.37 7.73 2.17
CA PRO A 20 10.54 7.55 3.37
C PRO A 20 9.37 6.59 3.19
N LEU A 21 8.97 6.32 1.96
CA LEU A 21 7.86 5.44 1.65
C LEU A 21 8.29 4.02 1.28
N GLN A 22 9.58 3.74 1.29
CA GLN A 22 10.10 2.41 0.95
C GLN A 22 10.10 1.51 2.19
N PHE A 23 8.91 1.06 2.58
CA PHE A 23 8.74 0.16 3.73
C PHE A 23 9.10 -1.27 3.35
N GLY A 24 9.78 -1.95 4.27
CA GLY A 24 10.10 -3.35 4.09
C GLY A 24 11.08 -3.64 2.96
N LYS A 25 11.92 -2.69 2.60
CA LYS A 25 12.87 -2.84 1.51
C LYS A 25 13.73 -4.10 1.63
N GLU A 26 14.22 -4.38 2.83
CA GLU A 26 15.14 -5.50 3.07
C GLU A 26 14.47 -6.85 2.85
N ASN A 27 13.16 -6.93 3.10
CA ASN A 27 12.40 -8.17 2.98
C ASN A 27 11.41 -8.13 1.81
N PHE A 28 11.58 -7.19 0.90
CA PHE A 28 10.60 -6.96 -0.15
C PHE A 28 10.28 -8.22 -0.96
N LYS A 29 11.32 -8.88 -1.47
CA LYS A 29 11.13 -10.06 -2.31
C LYS A 29 10.56 -11.25 -1.54
N GLU A 30 10.92 -11.37 -0.27
CA GLU A 30 10.39 -12.43 0.58
C GLU A 30 8.92 -12.20 0.91
N SER A 31 8.52 -10.95 1.13
CA SER A 31 7.14 -10.64 1.44
C SER A 31 6.17 -10.99 0.30
N ILE A 32 6.66 -10.95 -0.94
CA ILE A 32 5.85 -11.32 -2.11
C ILE A 32 5.44 -12.79 -2.04
N LYS A 33 6.26 -13.64 -1.45
CA LYS A 33 5.98 -15.08 -1.33
C LYS A 33 5.11 -15.42 -0.13
N ASN A 34 4.89 -14.47 0.78
CA ASN A 34 4.08 -14.72 1.97
C ASN A 34 2.61 -14.85 1.57
N PRO A 35 1.93 -15.96 1.93
CA PRO A 35 0.52 -16.15 1.54
C PRO A 35 -0.44 -15.14 2.16
N GLU A 36 -0.04 -14.45 3.22
CA GLU A 36 -0.86 -13.41 3.82
C GLU A 36 -0.73 -12.05 3.11
N THR A 37 0.22 -11.92 2.18
CA THR A 37 0.44 -10.69 1.43
C THR A 37 -0.55 -10.60 0.28
N ILE A 38 -1.20 -9.44 0.17
CA ILE A 38 -2.08 -9.14 -0.97
C ILE A 38 -1.27 -8.31 -1.96
N ILE A 39 -1.30 -8.71 -3.23
CA ILE A 39 -0.64 -7.97 -4.30
C ILE A 39 -1.60 -7.82 -5.47
N ASN A 40 -1.79 -6.58 -5.91
CA ASN A 40 -2.53 -6.27 -7.13
C ASN A 40 -1.61 -5.51 -8.06
N THR A 41 -1.55 -5.93 -9.31
CA THR A 41 -0.69 -5.30 -10.30
C THR A 41 -1.50 -4.51 -11.31
N LEU A 42 -0.91 -3.44 -11.81
CA LEU A 42 -1.45 -2.68 -12.93
C LEU A 42 -0.62 -2.97 -14.16
N ARG A 43 -1.27 -3.50 -15.19
CA ARG A 43 -0.60 -3.84 -16.46
C ARG A 43 -1.19 -3.03 -17.61
N LEU A 44 -0.38 -2.80 -18.61
CA LEU A 44 -0.85 -2.20 -19.83
C LEU A 44 -1.67 -3.22 -20.63
N ASN A 45 -2.53 -2.73 -21.53
CA ASN A 45 -3.30 -3.56 -22.47
C ASN A 45 -4.14 -4.67 -21.81
N ASN A 46 -4.94 -4.29 -20.79
CA ASN A 46 -5.90 -5.20 -20.15
C ASN A 46 -5.25 -6.48 -19.62
N ASN A 47 -4.20 -6.31 -18.82
CA ASN A 47 -3.48 -7.40 -18.15
C ASN A 47 -2.60 -8.27 -19.06
N LYS A 48 -2.37 -7.86 -20.30
CA LYS A 48 -1.51 -8.61 -21.21
C LYS A 48 -0.13 -8.02 -21.39
N GLY A 49 0.05 -6.79 -20.94
CA GLY A 49 1.30 -6.06 -21.15
C GLY A 49 2.18 -5.97 -19.94
N GLU A 50 3.10 -5.02 -20.01
CA GLU A 50 4.08 -4.75 -18.96
C GLU A 50 3.42 -4.30 -17.67
N ILE A 51 3.97 -4.74 -16.54
CA ILE A 51 3.54 -4.26 -15.21
C ILE A 51 4.10 -2.84 -15.03
N VAL A 52 3.23 -1.89 -14.75
CA VAL A 52 3.62 -0.49 -14.56
C VAL A 52 3.32 0.02 -13.15
N GLY A 53 2.72 -0.81 -12.32
CA GLY A 53 2.44 -0.45 -10.94
C GLY A 53 1.93 -1.62 -10.14
N PHE A 54 1.89 -1.45 -8.82
CA PHE A 54 1.33 -2.48 -7.94
C PHE A 54 0.87 -1.88 -6.61
N ALA A 55 -0.04 -2.58 -5.96
CA ALA A 55 -0.47 -2.34 -4.59
C ALA A 55 -0.12 -3.60 -3.81
N LYS A 56 0.63 -3.45 -2.73
CA LYS A 56 1.06 -4.58 -1.91
C LYS A 56 0.83 -4.25 -0.43
N GLY A 57 0.41 -5.25 0.33
CA GLY A 57 0.23 -5.08 1.76
C GLY A 57 0.01 -6.40 2.46
N GLY A 58 -0.05 -6.36 3.77
CA GLY A 58 -0.26 -7.53 4.61
C GLY A 58 -0.62 -7.14 6.02
N PRO A 59 -0.69 -8.12 6.95
CA PRO A 59 -1.05 -7.81 8.33
C PRO A 59 -0.16 -6.72 8.91
N LEU A 60 -0.78 -5.78 9.62
CA LEU A 60 -0.06 -4.65 10.21
C LEU A 60 1.13 -5.11 11.05
N GLU A 61 0.96 -6.23 11.78
CA GLU A 61 1.98 -6.77 12.68
C GLU A 61 3.24 -7.28 11.97
N THR A 62 3.18 -7.47 10.65
CA THR A 62 4.36 -7.89 9.89
C THR A 62 5.23 -6.72 9.44
N TYR A 63 4.80 -5.50 9.72
CA TYR A 63 5.53 -4.30 9.35
C TYR A 63 6.16 -3.65 10.58
N GLN A 64 7.39 -3.19 10.42
CA GLN A 64 8.04 -2.36 11.43
C GLN A 64 7.85 -0.91 11.02
N LEU A 65 6.81 -0.30 11.55
CA LEU A 65 6.60 1.12 11.36
C LEU A 65 7.63 1.89 12.18
N ARG A 66 7.86 3.14 11.81
CA ARG A 66 8.78 3.98 12.58
C ARG A 66 8.29 4.15 14.03
N GLU A 67 9.22 4.30 14.95
CA GLU A 67 8.90 4.42 16.38
C GLU A 67 7.90 5.54 16.67
N GLU A 68 7.90 6.60 15.87
CA GLU A 68 7.00 7.72 16.05
C GLU A 68 5.55 7.38 15.72
N ILE A 69 5.32 6.30 14.97
CA ILE A 69 3.96 5.93 14.55
C ILE A 69 3.35 4.99 15.56
N ARG A 70 2.25 5.41 16.14
CA ARG A 70 1.49 4.63 17.12
C ARG A 70 0.14 4.28 16.53
N ASP A 71 -0.14 2.99 16.41
CA ASP A 71 -1.45 2.52 15.97
C ASP A 71 -2.04 1.65 17.08
N GLU A 72 -3.20 2.05 17.59
CA GLU A 72 -3.87 1.34 18.68
C GLU A 72 -4.28 -0.08 18.29
N ASN A 73 -4.39 -0.35 17.01
CA ASN A 73 -4.76 -1.68 16.52
C ASN A 73 -3.57 -2.61 16.29
N TYR A 74 -2.35 -2.11 16.48
CA TYR A 74 -1.16 -2.95 16.32
C TYR A 74 -1.18 -4.07 17.37
N GLY A 75 -1.06 -5.30 16.91
CA GLY A 75 -1.12 -6.48 17.77
C GLY A 75 -2.50 -7.09 17.91
N LEU A 76 -3.56 -6.42 17.45
CA LEU A 76 -4.92 -6.93 17.55
C LEU A 76 -5.29 -7.85 16.38
N LYS A 77 -4.45 -7.95 15.37
CA LYS A 77 -4.64 -8.81 14.20
C LYS A 77 -5.96 -8.52 13.47
N ASN A 78 -6.39 -7.28 13.46
CA ASN A 78 -7.62 -6.85 12.80
C ASN A 78 -7.37 -5.83 11.68
N THR A 79 -6.12 -5.47 11.44
CA THR A 79 -5.77 -4.40 10.51
C THR A 79 -4.77 -4.89 9.47
N ILE A 80 -5.02 -4.55 8.22
CA ILE A 80 -4.07 -4.78 7.14
C ILE A 80 -3.40 -3.46 6.79
N PHE A 81 -2.10 -3.51 6.54
CA PHE A 81 -1.33 -2.34 6.12
C PHE A 81 -1.16 -2.39 4.61
N LEU A 82 -1.55 -1.31 3.93
CA LEU A 82 -1.28 -1.12 2.51
C LEU A 82 -0.03 -0.26 2.38
N GLU A 83 1.00 -0.82 1.76
CA GLU A 83 2.20 -0.03 1.45
C GLU A 83 1.82 1.07 0.46
N PRO A 84 2.56 2.18 0.43
CA PRO A 84 2.30 3.22 -0.56
C PRO A 84 2.24 2.64 -1.97
N LEU A 85 1.22 3.03 -2.72
CA LEU A 85 1.03 2.53 -4.08
C LEU A 85 2.22 2.91 -4.94
N ALA A 86 2.74 1.95 -5.69
CA ALA A 86 3.91 2.17 -6.53
C ALA A 86 3.50 2.14 -8.00
N LEU A 87 3.83 3.22 -8.71
CA LEU A 87 3.56 3.37 -10.13
C LEU A 87 4.83 3.89 -10.80
N LYS A 88 5.14 3.37 -11.98
CA LYS A 88 6.23 3.90 -12.76
C LYS A 88 5.95 5.35 -13.12
N MET A 89 7.00 6.14 -13.17
CA MET A 89 6.91 7.53 -13.63
C MET A 89 6.29 7.56 -15.03
N GLY A 90 5.38 8.50 -15.26
CA GLY A 90 4.66 8.58 -16.53
C GLY A 90 3.28 7.94 -16.49
N TYR A 91 3.01 7.08 -15.51
CA TYR A 91 1.70 6.46 -15.36
C TYR A 91 0.91 7.01 -14.17
N TRP A 92 1.45 8.01 -13.53
CA TRP A 92 0.78 8.69 -12.43
C TRP A 92 -0.39 9.53 -12.96
N GLY A 93 -1.48 9.58 -12.21
CA GLY A 93 -2.64 10.40 -12.58
C GLY A 93 -3.62 9.73 -13.54
N LEU A 94 -3.40 8.47 -13.90
CA LEU A 94 -4.25 7.76 -14.85
C LEU A 94 -5.27 6.83 -14.18
N ARG A 95 -5.65 7.11 -12.95
CA ARG A 95 -6.63 6.34 -12.16
C ARG A 95 -6.20 4.92 -11.80
N GLY A 96 -5.05 4.43 -12.29
CA GLY A 96 -4.58 3.09 -11.97
C GLY A 96 -4.35 2.87 -10.49
N GLY A 97 -3.81 3.89 -9.80
CA GLY A 97 -3.62 3.82 -8.35
C GLY A 97 -4.92 3.69 -7.60
N SER A 98 -5.94 4.44 -8.02
CA SER A 98 -7.26 4.38 -7.39
C SER A 98 -7.91 3.01 -7.58
N GLU A 99 -7.79 2.42 -8.77
CA GLU A 99 -8.32 1.10 -9.04
C GLU A 99 -7.62 0.02 -8.23
N MET A 100 -6.28 0.07 -8.16
CA MET A 100 -5.52 -0.89 -7.36
C MET A 100 -5.89 -0.79 -5.88
N ARG A 101 -6.05 0.44 -5.37
CA ARG A 101 -6.43 0.65 -3.99
C ARG A 101 -7.82 0.07 -3.71
N HIS A 102 -8.76 0.29 -4.61
CA HIS A 102 -10.11 -0.24 -4.48
C HIS A 102 -10.09 -1.77 -4.45
N MET A 103 -9.36 -2.42 -5.35
CA MET A 103 -9.24 -3.87 -5.37
C MET A 103 -8.61 -4.41 -4.09
N PHE A 104 -7.59 -3.72 -3.59
CA PHE A 104 -6.95 -4.10 -2.34
C PHE A 104 -7.95 -4.05 -1.17
N ILE A 105 -8.74 -2.97 -1.10
CA ILE A 105 -9.75 -2.80 -0.06
C ILE A 105 -10.78 -3.93 -0.13
N MET A 106 -11.25 -4.26 -1.32
CA MET A 106 -12.22 -5.33 -1.48
C MET A 106 -11.66 -6.69 -1.03
N GLN A 107 -10.42 -6.99 -1.37
CA GLN A 107 -9.77 -8.22 -0.93
C GLN A 107 -9.58 -8.24 0.58
N ALA A 108 -9.14 -7.14 1.16
CA ALA A 108 -8.97 -7.03 2.61
C ALA A 108 -10.30 -7.24 3.33
N HIS A 109 -11.38 -6.68 2.79
CA HIS A 109 -12.72 -6.87 3.35
C HIS A 109 -13.13 -8.34 3.29
N SER A 110 -12.87 -9.00 2.16
CA SER A 110 -13.22 -10.43 2.00
C SER A 110 -12.41 -11.32 2.95
N MET A 111 -11.22 -10.90 3.35
CA MET A 111 -10.39 -11.61 4.32
C MET A 111 -10.76 -11.27 5.77
N LYS A 112 -11.82 -10.47 5.95
CA LYS A 112 -12.40 -10.12 7.25
C LYS A 112 -11.55 -9.22 8.13
N TYR A 113 -10.66 -8.44 7.53
CA TYR A 113 -10.00 -7.37 8.26
C TYR A 113 -11.01 -6.27 8.59
N LYS A 114 -10.85 -5.62 9.72
CA LYS A 114 -11.73 -4.54 10.15
C LYS A 114 -11.25 -3.17 9.70
N PHE A 115 -9.94 -3.03 9.53
CA PHE A 115 -9.33 -1.76 9.15
C PHE A 115 -8.23 -1.96 8.15
N MET A 116 -7.99 -0.92 7.36
CA MET A 116 -6.83 -0.80 6.50
C MET A 116 -6.13 0.51 6.85
N THR A 117 -4.81 0.46 6.99
CA THR A 117 -4.02 1.66 7.20
C THR A 117 -3.01 1.83 6.10
N SER A 118 -2.57 3.05 5.87
CA SER A 118 -1.56 3.37 4.88
C SER A 118 -1.08 4.80 5.06
N PHE A 119 -0.21 5.24 4.17
CA PHE A 119 0.25 6.62 4.11
C PHE A 119 -0.25 7.26 2.83
N ALA A 120 -0.63 8.51 2.88
CA ALA A 120 -1.06 9.27 1.72
C ALA A 120 -0.64 10.73 1.82
N LEU A 121 -0.60 11.38 0.67
CA LEU A 121 -0.38 12.82 0.65
C LEU A 121 -1.49 13.51 1.44
N ARG A 122 -1.09 14.49 2.25
CA ARG A 122 -2.02 15.15 3.17
C ARG A 122 -3.24 15.71 2.47
N ASP A 123 -3.05 16.35 1.34
CA ASP A 123 -4.18 16.96 0.62
C ASP A 123 -5.15 15.91 0.11
N VAL A 124 -4.64 14.76 -0.34
CA VAL A 124 -5.50 13.67 -0.82
C VAL A 124 -6.31 13.08 0.33
N ILE A 125 -5.65 12.79 1.47
CA ILE A 125 -6.34 12.13 2.57
C ILE A 125 -7.32 13.07 3.28
N ARG A 126 -7.04 14.37 3.32
CA ARG A 126 -7.99 15.33 3.89
C ARG A 126 -9.32 15.33 3.15
N ALA A 127 -9.28 15.25 1.82
CA ALA A 127 -10.51 15.16 1.04
C ALA A 127 -11.32 13.90 1.37
N ARG A 128 -10.63 12.77 1.65
CA ARG A 128 -11.30 11.53 2.03
C ARG A 128 -11.86 11.59 3.45
N ILE A 129 -11.15 12.24 4.35
CA ILE A 129 -11.61 12.42 5.73
C ILE A 129 -12.88 13.29 5.74
N ASP A 130 -12.91 14.35 4.93
CA ASP A 130 -14.08 15.22 4.82
C ASP A 130 -15.30 14.46 4.32
N LYS A 131 -15.10 13.40 3.53
CA LYS A 131 -16.19 12.55 3.03
C LYS A 131 -16.47 11.35 3.94
N GLU A 132 -15.82 11.30 5.09
CA GLU A 132 -15.95 10.20 6.05
C GLU A 132 -15.45 8.85 5.51
N GLU A 133 -14.60 8.88 4.48
CA GLU A 133 -14.03 7.66 3.89
C GLU A 133 -12.77 7.17 4.60
N ALA A 134 -12.17 7.99 5.45
CA ALA A 134 -10.94 7.65 6.14
C ALA A 134 -10.83 8.41 7.45
N GLU A 135 -10.00 7.90 8.36
CA GLU A 135 -9.70 8.53 9.64
C GLU A 135 -8.23 8.91 9.68
N PHE A 136 -7.95 10.13 10.11
CA PHE A 136 -6.58 10.57 10.37
C PHE A 136 -6.07 9.88 11.62
N VAL A 137 -4.86 9.33 11.56
CA VAL A 137 -4.23 8.73 12.73
C VAL A 137 -3.04 9.56 13.19
N GLN A 138 -2.11 9.86 12.27
CA GLN A 138 -0.88 10.54 12.69
C GLN A 138 -0.16 11.16 11.50
N VAL A 139 0.50 12.30 11.73
CA VAL A 139 1.40 12.90 10.76
C VAL A 139 2.65 12.03 10.67
N PHE A 140 3.01 11.60 9.47
CA PHE A 140 4.23 10.83 9.24
C PHE A 140 5.39 11.74 8.85
N ASP A 141 5.14 12.58 7.84
CA ASP A 141 6.10 13.61 7.41
C ASP A 141 5.34 14.94 7.53
N PRO A 142 5.82 15.86 8.39
CA PRO A 142 5.06 17.09 8.65
C PRO A 142 4.68 17.89 7.42
N GLU A 143 5.42 17.75 6.33
CA GLU A 143 5.19 18.55 5.14
C GLU A 143 4.26 17.90 4.12
N ARG A 144 4.18 16.56 4.04
CA ARG A 144 3.53 15.91 2.91
C ARG A 144 2.62 14.74 3.22
N TRP A 145 2.94 13.91 4.19
CA TRP A 145 2.30 12.59 4.33
C TRP A 145 1.64 12.43 5.67
N ASP A 146 0.49 11.75 5.67
CA ASP A 146 -0.21 11.40 6.90
C ASP A 146 -0.48 9.90 6.92
N TYR A 147 -0.44 9.32 8.12
CA TYR A 147 -0.85 7.95 8.36
C TYR A 147 -2.35 7.97 8.60
N TYR A 148 -3.09 7.12 7.91
CA TYR A 148 -4.54 7.14 7.97
C TYR A 148 -5.12 5.73 8.08
N ARG A 149 -6.38 5.66 8.44
CA ARG A 149 -7.13 4.41 8.61
C ARG A 149 -8.42 4.45 7.82
N VAL A 150 -8.77 3.31 7.25
CA VAL A 150 -10.06 3.12 6.58
C VAL A 150 -10.80 1.99 7.32
N ARG A 151 -12.05 2.22 7.62
CA ARG A 151 -12.89 1.18 8.21
C ARG A 151 -13.45 0.32 7.08
N LEU A 152 -13.19 -0.96 7.17
CA LEU A 152 -13.60 -1.92 6.14
C LEU A 152 -14.98 -2.51 6.38
#